data_f7f667b273f8ce925158280845f85a4d
#
_entry.id   f7f667b273f8ce925158280845f85a4d
#
_cell.length_a   1.000
_cell.length_b   1.000
_cell.length_c   1.000
_cell.angle_alpha   90.00
_cell.angle_beta   90.00
_cell.angle_gamma   90.00
#
_symmetry.space_group_name_H-M   'P 1'
#
loop_
_entity.id
_entity.type
_entity.pdbx_description
1 polymer ?
#
loop_
_entity_poly.entity_id
_entity_poly.type
_entity_poly.pdbx_seq_one_letter_code
_entity_poly.pdbx_strand_id
1 'polypeptide(L)'
;MSSNNPIDLADHDLAALQEARDLLGRAQQAAAVLAQWTPEEAKRVAKQVAAALLPRAEFYAEWAVRESRIGKVADKIAKNQIACTLTPNAWDNVALGGVRRNDALRIVEIGRPAGVVVGLSNSTSPVATIIFKTILSLMTRNALVISPHPVALACCTAVTNELQAAIEKAGGPSHALQILTRPTVEATGALMRDARTDVILATGGTPMVRAAYGSGNPAIGVGSGNVPVYVDASADLQAAAKTLVVDKNFDHGSPCSAPSVILLQAGIAAAMQQALIGQGAHVCTEEEALKIQNYAFPGGKFNGKVVGRPAFEIAQAAGVQVPRDCQALICPIANPQAGHVLLKEKLSPILGCVVVPGMEQAIDVARLMLQHSGAGHTSGIHSASAEQAVVWGAALDYYRVVVNGSTVHDSTGANTGLPYTFTIGTGYAGKSSVDCNVGPELLVNWKRVAFPLPGGWAGAMASGSALPAAPGQLSTLTPELQAMVLRIVQEELEHLR
;
A
#
# COMPACT_ATOMS: atom_id res chain seq x y z
N MET A 1 -29.47 15.78 36.37
CA MET A 1 -28.07 15.58 36.82
C MET A 1 -27.74 14.11 36.61
N SER A 2 -27.16 13.77 35.48
CA SER A 2 -26.71 12.40 35.21
C SER A 2 -25.28 12.28 35.72
N SER A 3 -25.11 11.47 36.76
CA SER A 3 -23.80 11.14 37.31
C SER A 3 -23.03 10.31 36.28
N ASN A 4 -22.05 10.93 35.62
CA ASN A 4 -21.02 10.17 34.92
C ASN A 4 -20.27 9.33 35.96
N ASN A 5 -20.57 8.05 36.00
CA ASN A 5 -19.92 7.11 36.89
C ASN A 5 -18.54 6.76 36.30
N PRO A 6 -17.41 7.06 36.97
CA PRO A 6 -16.07 6.72 36.50
C PRO A 6 -15.83 5.21 36.26
N ILE A 7 -16.67 4.37 36.85
CA ILE A 7 -16.64 2.90 36.72
C ILE A 7 -16.99 2.44 35.31
N ASP A 8 -17.86 3.15 34.57
CA ASP A 8 -18.28 2.78 33.21
C ASP A 8 -17.16 2.93 32.15
N LEU A 9 -16.25 3.88 32.31
CA LEU A 9 -15.13 4.07 31.38
C LEU A 9 -14.02 3.02 31.57
N ALA A 10 -13.76 2.63 32.84
CA ALA A 10 -12.81 1.57 33.16
C ALA A 10 -13.28 0.21 32.65
N ASP A 11 -14.59 -0.08 32.72
CA ASP A 11 -15.19 -1.32 32.21
C ASP A 11 -15.12 -1.42 30.69
N HIS A 12 -15.23 -0.32 29.95
CA HIS A 12 -15.14 -0.33 28.48
C HIS A 12 -13.74 -0.74 28.00
N ASP A 13 -12.68 -0.21 28.59
CA ASP A 13 -11.30 -0.51 28.21
C ASP A 13 -10.92 -1.94 28.61
N LEU A 14 -11.34 -2.39 29.80
CA LEU A 14 -11.15 -3.77 30.22
C LEU A 14 -11.89 -4.75 29.31
N ALA A 15 -13.11 -4.43 28.90
CA ALA A 15 -13.88 -5.25 27.97
C ALA A 15 -13.23 -5.31 26.58
N ALA A 16 -12.64 -4.21 26.07
CA ALA A 16 -11.91 -4.19 24.82
C ALA A 16 -10.61 -5.02 24.88
N LEU A 17 -9.88 -4.96 25.97
CA LEU A 17 -8.69 -5.79 26.21
C LEU A 17 -9.05 -7.28 26.33
N GLN A 18 -10.15 -7.61 27.01
CA GLN A 18 -10.64 -9.00 27.12
C GLN A 18 -11.06 -9.51 25.75
N GLU A 19 -11.79 -8.72 24.96
CA GLU A 19 -12.16 -9.07 23.59
C GLU A 19 -10.91 -9.41 22.75
N ALA A 20 -9.85 -8.59 22.81
CA ALA A 20 -8.61 -8.85 22.10
C ALA A 20 -7.98 -10.20 22.48
N ARG A 21 -7.96 -10.55 23.76
CA ARG A 21 -7.45 -11.83 24.26
C ARG A 21 -8.27 -13.02 23.78
N ASP A 22 -9.59 -12.87 23.78
CA ASP A 22 -10.53 -13.92 23.37
C ASP A 22 -10.44 -14.18 21.86
N LEU A 23 -10.32 -13.11 21.06
CA LEU A 23 -10.09 -13.19 19.61
C LEU A 23 -8.81 -13.99 19.29
N LEU A 24 -7.70 -13.70 19.96
CA LEU A 24 -6.44 -14.43 19.74
C LEU A 24 -6.52 -15.89 20.18
N GLY A 25 -7.18 -16.20 21.29
CA GLY A 25 -7.39 -17.59 21.73
C GLY A 25 -8.17 -18.42 20.71
N ARG A 26 -9.25 -17.86 20.16
CA ARG A 26 -10.03 -18.49 19.09
C ARG A 26 -9.25 -18.59 17.77
N ALA A 27 -8.47 -17.56 17.44
CA ALA A 27 -7.64 -17.55 16.23
C ALA A 27 -6.56 -18.65 16.28
N GLN A 28 -5.93 -18.92 17.44
CA GLN A 28 -4.97 -20.03 17.57
C GLN A 28 -5.63 -21.39 17.30
N GLN A 29 -6.85 -21.61 17.79
CA GLN A 29 -7.59 -22.85 17.52
C GLN A 29 -7.88 -22.99 16.02
N ALA A 30 -8.34 -21.93 15.37
CA ALA A 30 -8.60 -21.93 13.93
C ALA A 30 -7.31 -22.13 13.12
N ALA A 31 -6.21 -21.49 13.50
CA ALA A 31 -4.91 -21.64 12.85
C ALA A 31 -4.39 -23.09 12.91
N ALA A 32 -4.61 -23.79 14.02
CA ALA A 32 -4.25 -25.20 14.16
C ALA A 32 -5.02 -26.09 13.16
N VAL A 33 -6.30 -25.80 12.90
CA VAL A 33 -7.10 -26.51 11.90
C VAL A 33 -6.62 -26.16 10.47
N LEU A 34 -6.44 -24.87 10.18
CA LEU A 34 -5.98 -24.40 8.87
C LEU A 34 -4.60 -24.95 8.50
N ALA A 35 -3.72 -25.13 9.48
CA ALA A 35 -2.38 -25.69 9.27
C ALA A 35 -2.39 -27.13 8.75
N GLN A 36 -3.47 -27.86 8.91
CA GLN A 36 -3.64 -29.23 8.39
C GLN A 36 -4.12 -29.27 6.94
N TRP A 37 -4.60 -28.15 6.40
CA TRP A 37 -5.06 -28.09 5.02
C TRP A 37 -3.91 -28.25 4.03
N THR A 38 -4.23 -28.79 2.86
CA THR A 38 -3.35 -28.70 1.71
C THR A 38 -3.36 -27.28 1.13
N PRO A 39 -2.31 -26.86 0.42
CA PRO A 39 -2.32 -25.58 -0.29
C PRO A 39 -3.48 -25.46 -1.30
N GLU A 40 -3.88 -26.56 -1.92
CA GLU A 40 -4.97 -26.64 -2.90
C GLU A 40 -6.33 -26.40 -2.23
N GLU A 41 -6.57 -27.02 -1.08
CA GLU A 41 -7.78 -26.76 -0.27
C GLU A 41 -7.86 -25.30 0.15
N ALA A 42 -6.75 -24.74 0.63
CA ALA A 42 -6.68 -23.33 1.04
C ALA A 42 -7.00 -22.38 -0.13
N LYS A 43 -6.40 -22.60 -1.30
CA LYS A 43 -6.69 -21.82 -2.52
C LYS A 43 -8.14 -21.97 -2.96
N ARG A 44 -8.67 -23.19 -2.93
CA ARG A 44 -10.09 -23.46 -3.28
C ARG A 44 -11.05 -22.69 -2.39
N VAL A 45 -10.85 -22.75 -1.07
CA VAL A 45 -11.71 -22.06 -0.11
C VAL A 45 -11.57 -20.54 -0.28
N ALA A 46 -10.36 -20.00 -0.42
CA ALA A 46 -10.14 -18.57 -0.66
C ALA A 46 -10.89 -18.06 -1.92
N LYS A 47 -10.87 -18.83 -3.03
CA LYS A 47 -11.62 -18.51 -4.24
C LYS A 47 -13.14 -18.55 -4.04
N GLN A 48 -13.64 -19.54 -3.30
CA GLN A 48 -15.07 -19.63 -2.99
C GLN A 48 -15.55 -18.48 -2.12
N VAL A 49 -14.76 -18.08 -1.12
CA VAL A 49 -15.04 -16.94 -0.24
C VAL A 49 -15.06 -15.62 -1.03
N ALA A 50 -14.09 -15.42 -1.91
CA ALA A 50 -14.03 -14.24 -2.77
C ALA A 50 -15.25 -14.18 -3.73
N ALA A 51 -15.61 -15.31 -4.35
CA ALA A 51 -16.77 -15.41 -5.24
C ALA A 51 -18.10 -15.17 -4.50
N ALA A 52 -18.21 -15.61 -3.24
CA ALA A 52 -19.40 -15.41 -2.44
C ALA A 52 -19.62 -13.92 -2.07
N LEU A 53 -18.53 -13.16 -1.87
CA LEU A 53 -18.63 -11.75 -1.52
C LEU A 53 -18.76 -10.81 -2.74
N LEU A 54 -18.29 -11.23 -3.93
CA LEU A 54 -18.30 -10.41 -5.14
C LEU A 54 -19.65 -9.75 -5.44
N PRO A 55 -20.82 -10.43 -5.33
CA PRO A 55 -22.13 -9.81 -5.56
C PRO A 55 -22.48 -8.72 -4.55
N ARG A 56 -21.76 -8.64 -3.43
CA ARG A 56 -21.97 -7.65 -2.36
C ARG A 56 -21.04 -6.44 -2.46
N ALA A 57 -20.17 -6.39 -3.50
CA ALA A 57 -19.14 -5.35 -3.67
C ALA A 57 -19.73 -3.94 -3.66
N GLU A 58 -20.86 -3.71 -4.34
CA GLU A 58 -21.58 -2.44 -4.38
C GLU A 58 -22.16 -2.07 -3.02
N PHE A 59 -22.89 -2.96 -2.39
CA PHE A 59 -23.51 -2.74 -1.08
C PHE A 59 -22.49 -2.27 -0.03
N TYR A 60 -21.33 -2.95 0.05
CA TYR A 60 -20.28 -2.58 1.00
C TYR A 60 -19.53 -1.31 0.58
N ALA A 61 -19.44 -0.99 -0.71
CA ALA A 61 -18.87 0.26 -1.19
C ALA A 61 -19.74 1.46 -0.77
N GLU A 62 -21.04 1.37 -0.99
CA GLU A 62 -22.00 2.39 -0.55
C GLU A 62 -21.98 2.59 0.96
N TRP A 63 -21.99 1.49 1.72
CA TRP A 63 -21.93 1.54 3.18
C TRP A 63 -20.64 2.20 3.67
N ALA A 64 -19.48 1.78 3.13
CA ALA A 64 -18.19 2.35 3.51
C ALA A 64 -18.13 3.87 3.26
N VAL A 65 -18.62 4.35 2.11
CA VAL A 65 -18.67 5.80 1.81
C VAL A 65 -19.66 6.52 2.72
N ARG A 66 -20.84 5.97 2.93
CA ARG A 66 -21.86 6.57 3.81
C ARG A 66 -21.37 6.72 5.25
N GLU A 67 -20.67 5.73 5.78
CA GLU A 67 -20.17 5.71 7.15
C GLU A 67 -18.93 6.59 7.31
N SER A 68 -17.91 6.38 6.45
CA SER A 68 -16.63 7.08 6.56
C SER A 68 -16.63 8.49 5.96
N ARG A 69 -17.51 8.74 4.99
CA ARG A 69 -17.52 9.92 4.12
C ARG A 69 -16.21 10.12 3.34
N ILE A 70 -15.48 9.04 3.06
CA ILE A 70 -14.21 9.02 2.35
C ILE A 70 -14.37 8.32 1.01
N GLY A 71 -14.00 9.00 -0.08
CA GLY A 71 -13.90 8.45 -1.41
C GLY A 71 -15.19 8.45 -2.21
N LYS A 72 -15.18 7.73 -3.33
CA LYS A 72 -16.26 7.58 -4.32
C LYS A 72 -16.85 6.18 -4.30
N VAL A 73 -18.19 6.05 -4.34
CA VAL A 73 -18.87 4.75 -4.38
C VAL A 73 -18.39 3.91 -5.56
N ALA A 74 -18.39 4.47 -6.79
CA ALA A 74 -17.98 3.74 -7.99
C ALA A 74 -16.55 3.18 -7.89
N ASP A 75 -15.61 3.97 -7.35
CA ASP A 75 -14.22 3.56 -7.22
C ASP A 75 -14.03 2.54 -6.08
N LYS A 76 -14.83 2.62 -5.02
CA LYS A 76 -14.85 1.59 -3.98
C LYS A 76 -15.48 0.28 -4.45
N ILE A 77 -16.51 0.34 -5.33
CA ILE A 77 -17.04 -0.86 -6.02
C ILE A 77 -15.90 -1.52 -6.80
N ALA A 78 -15.18 -0.75 -7.63
CA ALA A 78 -14.04 -1.27 -8.39
C ALA A 78 -12.98 -1.91 -7.49
N LYS A 79 -12.59 -1.25 -6.38
CA LYS A 79 -11.64 -1.80 -5.40
C LYS A 79 -12.13 -3.11 -4.80
N ASN A 80 -13.38 -3.20 -4.37
CA ASN A 80 -13.97 -4.40 -3.79
C ASN A 80 -14.03 -5.54 -4.81
N GLN A 81 -14.45 -5.24 -6.06
CA GLN A 81 -14.48 -6.21 -7.16
C GLN A 81 -13.08 -6.73 -7.49
N ILE A 82 -12.09 -5.85 -7.61
CA ILE A 82 -10.70 -6.23 -7.88
C ILE A 82 -10.17 -7.10 -6.73
N ALA A 83 -10.47 -6.75 -5.48
CA ALA A 83 -10.07 -7.57 -4.33
C ALA A 83 -10.68 -8.98 -4.37
N CYS A 84 -11.92 -9.13 -4.87
CA CYS A 84 -12.57 -10.43 -5.02
C CYS A 84 -12.14 -11.22 -6.26
N THR A 85 -11.67 -10.56 -7.32
CA THR A 85 -11.40 -11.20 -8.62
C THR A 85 -9.91 -11.41 -8.89
N LEU A 86 -9.09 -10.38 -8.76
CA LEU A 86 -7.65 -10.49 -9.00
C LEU A 86 -6.92 -11.19 -7.85
N THR A 87 -7.24 -10.82 -6.60
CA THR A 87 -6.53 -11.38 -5.44
C THR A 87 -6.48 -12.90 -5.41
N PRO A 88 -7.60 -13.65 -5.55
CA PRO A 88 -7.57 -15.10 -5.46
C PRO A 88 -6.88 -15.80 -6.65
N ASN A 89 -6.65 -15.08 -7.76
CA ASN A 89 -6.07 -15.64 -8.99
C ASN A 89 -4.61 -15.23 -9.20
N ALA A 90 -4.17 -14.14 -8.62
CA ALA A 90 -2.83 -13.58 -8.83
C ALA A 90 -1.69 -14.55 -8.43
N TRP A 91 -1.97 -15.49 -7.54
CA TRP A 91 -0.97 -16.44 -7.02
C TRP A 91 -1.30 -17.92 -7.29
N ASP A 92 -2.06 -18.21 -8.34
CA ASP A 92 -2.40 -19.60 -8.69
C ASP A 92 -1.17 -20.48 -8.89
N ASN A 93 -0.13 -19.93 -9.52
CA ASN A 93 1.10 -20.65 -9.82
C ASN A 93 2.18 -20.51 -8.73
N VAL A 94 1.88 -19.84 -7.62
CA VAL A 94 2.84 -19.67 -6.52
C VAL A 94 2.67 -20.81 -5.51
N ALA A 95 3.79 -21.44 -5.16
CA ALA A 95 3.81 -22.46 -4.12
C ALA A 95 3.66 -21.82 -2.74
N LEU A 96 2.50 -22.01 -2.11
CA LEU A 96 2.17 -21.44 -0.79
C LEU A 96 2.22 -22.49 0.33
N GLY A 97 2.92 -23.58 0.11
CA GLY A 97 3.08 -24.66 1.09
C GLY A 97 3.54 -25.95 0.43
N GLY A 98 3.36 -27.08 1.13
CA GLY A 98 3.80 -28.39 0.65
C GLY A 98 5.32 -28.57 0.73
N VAL A 99 5.83 -29.47 -0.10
CA VAL A 99 7.25 -29.81 -0.16
C VAL A 99 7.77 -29.48 -1.56
N ARG A 100 8.86 -28.74 -1.64
CA ARG A 100 9.57 -28.49 -2.90
C ARG A 100 11.03 -28.91 -2.77
N ARG A 101 11.58 -29.42 -3.86
CA ARG A 101 12.97 -29.93 -3.92
C ARG A 101 13.79 -29.09 -4.89
N ASN A 102 14.99 -28.79 -4.47
CA ASN A 102 16.04 -28.25 -5.34
C ASN A 102 17.20 -29.23 -5.31
N ASP A 103 17.25 -30.12 -6.30
CA ASP A 103 18.24 -31.16 -6.32
C ASP A 103 19.67 -30.63 -6.65
N ALA A 104 19.74 -29.51 -7.39
CA ALA A 104 21.03 -28.85 -7.66
C ALA A 104 21.66 -28.27 -6.40
N LEU A 105 20.85 -27.71 -5.51
CA LEU A 105 21.32 -27.21 -4.22
C LEU A 105 21.23 -28.25 -3.10
N ARG A 106 20.68 -29.44 -3.37
CA ARG A 106 20.44 -30.51 -2.40
C ARG A 106 19.66 -30.06 -1.18
N ILE A 107 18.59 -29.25 -1.44
CA ILE A 107 17.71 -28.71 -0.41
C ILE A 107 16.27 -29.21 -0.64
N VAL A 108 15.63 -29.62 0.46
CA VAL A 108 14.19 -29.84 0.53
C VAL A 108 13.57 -28.75 1.40
N GLU A 109 12.58 -28.04 0.87
CA GLU A 109 11.87 -26.99 1.59
C GLU A 109 10.45 -27.45 1.91
N ILE A 110 10.03 -27.22 3.16
CA ILE A 110 8.70 -27.58 3.68
C ILE A 110 7.98 -26.29 4.11
N GLY A 111 6.91 -25.92 3.39
CA GLY A 111 6.16 -24.71 3.65
C GLY A 111 5.20 -24.83 4.83
N ARG A 112 5.29 -23.93 5.78
CA ARG A 112 4.43 -23.84 6.99
C ARG A 112 3.75 -22.49 7.05
N PRO A 113 2.44 -22.42 7.44
CA PRO A 113 1.80 -21.14 7.71
C PRO A 113 2.53 -20.39 8.83
N ALA A 114 2.38 -19.07 8.86
CA ALA A 114 2.84 -18.25 9.98
C ALA A 114 2.08 -18.64 11.27
N GLY A 115 0.75 -18.70 11.20
CA GLY A 115 -0.14 -19.02 12.32
C GLY A 115 -1.27 -18.00 12.45
N VAL A 116 -1.22 -17.14 13.46
CA VAL A 116 -2.18 -16.05 13.68
C VAL A 116 -1.65 -14.75 13.13
N VAL A 117 -2.39 -14.19 12.17
CA VAL A 117 -2.11 -12.89 11.56
C VAL A 117 -2.99 -11.82 12.21
N VAL A 118 -2.41 -10.72 12.65
CA VAL A 118 -3.15 -9.52 13.05
C VAL A 118 -3.11 -8.51 11.89
N GLY A 119 -4.28 -8.20 11.33
CA GLY A 119 -4.43 -7.29 10.19
C GLY A 119 -4.95 -5.93 10.63
N LEU A 120 -4.17 -4.85 10.44
CA LEU A 120 -4.65 -3.48 10.66
C LEU A 120 -5.25 -2.95 9.37
N SER A 121 -6.49 -2.44 9.42
CA SER A 121 -7.21 -1.90 8.27
C SER A 121 -7.14 -0.37 8.24
N ASN A 122 -7.03 0.21 7.05
CA ASN A 122 -6.98 1.66 6.84
C ASN A 122 -8.39 2.27 6.67
N SER A 123 -8.47 3.61 6.71
CA SER A 123 -9.71 4.35 6.52
C SER A 123 -10.11 4.53 5.04
N THR A 124 -9.13 4.51 4.12
CA THR A 124 -9.34 4.87 2.72
C THR A 124 -9.83 3.72 1.84
N SER A 125 -9.56 2.47 2.24
CA SER A 125 -10.02 1.27 1.53
C SER A 125 -10.40 0.16 2.53
N PRO A 126 -11.29 0.41 3.50
CA PRO A 126 -11.48 -0.48 4.63
C PRO A 126 -11.96 -1.87 4.19
N VAL A 127 -12.95 -1.96 3.32
CA VAL A 127 -13.54 -3.22 2.85
C VAL A 127 -12.57 -3.99 1.95
N ALA A 128 -12.03 -3.35 0.91
CA ALA A 128 -11.11 -4.01 -0.01
C ALA A 128 -9.85 -4.55 0.71
N THR A 129 -9.35 -3.82 1.72
CA THR A 129 -8.21 -4.26 2.54
C THR A 129 -8.55 -5.49 3.38
N ILE A 130 -9.74 -5.56 3.95
CA ILE A 130 -10.21 -6.75 4.71
C ILE A 130 -10.34 -7.94 3.76
N ILE A 131 -10.97 -7.77 2.59
CA ILE A 131 -11.10 -8.84 1.58
C ILE A 131 -9.71 -9.36 1.19
N PHE A 132 -8.80 -8.45 0.81
CA PHE A 132 -7.44 -8.80 0.40
C PHE A 132 -6.70 -9.59 1.49
N LYS A 133 -6.67 -9.09 2.73
CA LYS A 133 -5.98 -9.75 3.84
C LYS A 133 -6.61 -11.10 4.19
N THR A 134 -7.93 -11.22 4.09
CA THR A 134 -8.64 -12.48 4.30
C THR A 134 -8.21 -13.53 3.27
N ILE A 135 -8.20 -13.17 1.98
CA ILE A 135 -7.80 -14.07 0.92
C ILE A 135 -6.33 -14.49 1.07
N LEU A 136 -5.43 -13.53 1.35
CA LEU A 136 -4.01 -13.83 1.62
C LEU A 136 -3.85 -14.83 2.77
N SER A 137 -4.52 -14.56 3.90
CA SER A 137 -4.42 -15.40 5.09
C SER A 137 -4.97 -16.80 4.85
N LEU A 138 -6.11 -16.92 4.17
CA LEU A 138 -6.70 -18.22 3.83
C LEU A 138 -5.80 -19.02 2.88
N MET A 139 -5.30 -18.41 1.80
CA MET A 139 -4.43 -19.09 0.83
C MET A 139 -3.15 -19.63 1.49
N THR A 140 -2.70 -18.99 2.54
CA THR A 140 -1.51 -19.37 3.29
C THR A 140 -1.80 -20.15 4.57
N ARG A 141 -3.06 -20.51 4.79
CA ARG A 141 -3.54 -21.34 5.92
C ARG A 141 -3.32 -20.68 7.27
N ASN A 142 -3.47 -19.35 7.33
CA ASN A 142 -3.37 -18.55 8.54
C ASN A 142 -4.77 -18.12 9.04
N ALA A 143 -4.95 -18.03 10.35
CA ALA A 143 -6.09 -17.32 10.92
C ALA A 143 -5.82 -15.82 10.95
N LEU A 144 -6.87 -15.00 10.79
CA LEU A 144 -6.76 -13.54 10.71
C LEU A 144 -7.65 -12.86 11.74
N VAL A 145 -7.06 -11.97 12.54
CA VAL A 145 -7.76 -11.05 13.43
C VAL A 145 -7.61 -9.63 12.91
N ILE A 146 -8.72 -8.99 12.53
CA ILE A 146 -8.72 -7.62 12.02
C ILE A 146 -8.87 -6.63 13.18
N SER A 147 -8.00 -5.61 13.22
CA SER A 147 -8.25 -4.37 13.95
C SER A 147 -8.66 -3.29 12.93
N PRO A 148 -9.95 -2.91 12.87
CA PRO A 148 -10.45 -1.97 11.88
C PRO A 148 -10.15 -0.53 12.27
N HIS A 149 -10.15 0.38 11.27
CA HIS A 149 -10.16 1.81 11.54
C HIS A 149 -11.54 2.23 12.06
N PRO A 150 -11.65 3.00 13.16
CA PRO A 150 -12.93 3.33 13.78
C PRO A 150 -13.93 4.05 12.85
N VAL A 151 -13.44 4.78 11.84
CA VAL A 151 -14.28 5.55 10.90
C VAL A 151 -15.22 4.70 10.04
N ALA A 152 -14.97 3.39 9.93
CA ALA A 152 -15.78 2.45 9.13
C ALA A 152 -16.05 1.15 9.91
N LEU A 153 -16.19 1.24 11.23
CA LEU A 153 -16.28 0.08 12.13
C LEU A 153 -17.46 -0.83 11.83
N ALA A 154 -18.65 -0.25 11.65
CA ALA A 154 -19.87 -1.04 11.43
C ALA A 154 -19.82 -1.78 10.08
N CYS A 155 -19.38 -1.11 9.03
CA CYS A 155 -19.18 -1.72 7.71
C CYS A 155 -18.11 -2.81 7.75
N CYS A 156 -16.97 -2.55 8.40
CA CYS A 156 -15.89 -3.52 8.56
C CYS A 156 -16.35 -4.75 9.35
N THR A 157 -17.12 -4.56 10.42
CA THR A 157 -17.68 -5.68 11.21
C THR A 157 -18.62 -6.53 10.37
N ALA A 158 -19.51 -5.90 9.62
CA ALA A 158 -20.48 -6.61 8.79
C ALA A 158 -19.80 -7.44 7.68
N VAL A 159 -18.85 -6.85 6.94
CA VAL A 159 -18.14 -7.57 5.87
C VAL A 159 -17.28 -8.71 6.43
N THR A 160 -16.66 -8.52 7.60
CA THR A 160 -15.86 -9.58 8.25
C THR A 160 -16.74 -10.76 8.65
N ASN A 161 -17.91 -10.50 9.22
CA ASN A 161 -18.86 -11.55 9.61
C ASN A 161 -19.40 -12.29 8.37
N GLU A 162 -19.70 -11.59 7.27
CA GLU A 162 -20.15 -12.22 6.02
C GLU A 162 -19.04 -13.07 5.38
N LEU A 163 -17.79 -12.60 5.41
CA LEU A 163 -16.63 -13.39 4.97
C LEU A 163 -16.41 -14.63 5.84
N GLN A 164 -16.52 -14.50 7.18
CA GLN A 164 -16.40 -15.65 8.08
C GLN A 164 -17.51 -16.70 7.82
N ALA A 165 -18.74 -16.27 7.61
CA ALA A 165 -19.84 -17.16 7.24
C ALA A 165 -19.57 -17.87 5.88
N ALA A 166 -18.99 -17.15 4.91
CA ALA A 166 -18.58 -17.75 3.64
C ALA A 166 -17.44 -18.77 3.83
N ILE A 167 -16.49 -18.52 4.73
CA ILE A 167 -15.42 -19.47 5.09
C ILE A 167 -16.03 -20.76 5.64
N GLU A 168 -16.94 -20.68 6.61
CA GLU A 168 -17.60 -21.84 7.20
C GLU A 168 -18.42 -22.63 6.17
N LYS A 169 -19.16 -21.92 5.31
CA LYS A 169 -19.92 -22.54 4.20
C LYS A 169 -19.01 -23.28 3.21
N ALA A 170 -17.78 -22.78 3.01
CA ALA A 170 -16.79 -23.42 2.14
C ALA A 170 -16.04 -24.59 2.81
N GLY A 171 -16.36 -24.90 4.07
CA GLY A 171 -15.76 -25.97 4.89
C GLY A 171 -14.59 -25.50 5.76
N GLY A 172 -14.41 -24.18 5.94
CA GLY A 172 -13.38 -23.64 6.81
C GLY A 172 -13.77 -23.62 8.29
N PRO A 173 -12.82 -23.47 9.20
CA PRO A 173 -13.09 -23.46 10.62
C PRO A 173 -13.78 -22.17 11.07
N SER A 174 -14.57 -22.28 12.13
CA SER A 174 -15.05 -21.13 12.87
C SER A 174 -13.87 -20.34 13.39
N HIS A 175 -14.01 -19.01 13.41
CA HIS A 175 -12.98 -18.08 13.88
C HIS A 175 -11.68 -18.02 13.04
N ALA A 176 -11.70 -18.52 11.81
CA ALA A 176 -10.59 -18.31 10.86
C ALA A 176 -10.37 -16.83 10.55
N LEU A 177 -11.47 -16.06 10.54
CA LEU A 177 -11.47 -14.62 10.39
C LEU A 177 -12.30 -13.99 11.52
N GLN A 178 -11.72 -13.01 12.19
CA GLN A 178 -12.37 -12.29 13.28
C GLN A 178 -12.04 -10.80 13.23
N ILE A 179 -12.83 -9.98 13.93
CA ILE A 179 -12.64 -8.53 13.99
C ILE A 179 -12.80 -8.01 15.41
N LEU A 180 -11.96 -7.07 15.81
CA LEU A 180 -12.08 -6.33 17.05
C LEU A 180 -13.25 -5.32 16.93
N THR A 181 -14.29 -5.49 17.73
CA THR A 181 -15.49 -4.63 17.67
C THR A 181 -15.36 -3.37 18.53
N ARG A 182 -14.36 -3.35 19.43
CA ARG A 182 -13.97 -2.19 20.25
C ARG A 182 -12.52 -1.77 19.97
N PRO A 183 -12.23 -1.17 18.80
CA PRO A 183 -10.86 -0.90 18.37
C PRO A 183 -10.28 0.34 19.09
N THR A 184 -9.97 0.21 20.40
CA THR A 184 -9.19 1.20 21.13
C THR A 184 -7.70 1.08 20.78
N VAL A 185 -6.92 2.13 21.09
CA VAL A 185 -5.45 2.10 20.92
C VAL A 185 -4.85 0.99 21.80
N GLU A 186 -5.36 0.84 23.01
CA GLU A 186 -4.93 -0.14 24.01
C GLU A 186 -5.22 -1.57 23.53
N ALA A 187 -6.44 -1.85 23.07
CA ALA A 187 -6.83 -3.16 22.58
C ALA A 187 -6.10 -3.56 21.29
N THR A 188 -5.95 -2.62 20.35
CA THR A 188 -5.13 -2.82 19.15
C THR A 188 -3.66 -3.07 19.51
N GLY A 189 -3.14 -2.30 20.47
CA GLY A 189 -1.79 -2.51 21.02
C GLY A 189 -1.64 -3.87 21.71
N ALA A 190 -2.67 -4.32 22.42
CA ALA A 190 -2.69 -5.66 23.05
C ALA A 190 -2.64 -6.76 22.01
N LEU A 191 -3.45 -6.70 20.93
CA LEU A 191 -3.38 -7.64 19.81
C LEU A 191 -1.97 -7.72 19.22
N MET A 192 -1.33 -6.57 19.00
CA MET A 192 0.01 -6.53 18.39
C MET A 192 1.10 -7.09 19.29
N ARG A 193 1.02 -6.92 20.63
CA ARG A 193 2.05 -7.34 21.59
C ARG A 193 1.85 -8.75 22.16
N ASP A 194 0.70 -9.35 21.95
CA ASP A 194 0.40 -10.66 22.49
C ASP A 194 1.30 -11.74 21.84
N ALA A 195 1.85 -12.64 22.64
CA ALA A 195 2.73 -13.71 22.17
C ALA A 195 2.04 -14.73 21.22
N ARG A 196 0.70 -14.70 21.14
CA ARG A 196 -0.09 -15.52 20.21
C ARG A 196 -0.19 -14.90 18.81
N THR A 197 0.27 -13.68 18.62
CA THR A 197 0.34 -13.02 17.31
C THR A 197 1.64 -13.41 16.64
N ASP A 198 1.57 -14.15 15.54
CA ASP A 198 2.74 -14.63 14.82
C ASP A 198 3.27 -13.61 13.81
N VAL A 199 2.37 -12.80 13.19
CA VAL A 199 2.75 -11.71 12.28
C VAL A 199 1.68 -10.63 12.21
N ILE A 200 2.12 -9.38 12.06
CA ILE A 200 1.25 -8.21 11.92
C ILE A 200 1.31 -7.70 10.47
N LEU A 201 0.14 -7.59 9.82
CA LEU A 201 0.00 -6.90 8.52
C LEU A 201 -0.56 -5.49 8.76
N ALA A 202 0.34 -4.52 8.91
CA ALA A 202 -0.02 -3.14 9.22
C ALA A 202 -0.17 -2.29 7.94
N THR A 203 -1.40 -1.88 7.62
CA THR A 203 -1.66 -0.89 6.55
C THR A 203 -2.26 0.34 7.20
N GLY A 204 -1.53 1.45 7.20
CA GLY A 204 -2.00 2.67 7.87
C GLY A 204 -0.96 3.79 7.89
N GLY A 205 -1.27 4.85 8.61
CA GLY A 205 -0.34 5.98 8.78
C GLY A 205 0.93 5.60 9.56
N THR A 206 1.96 6.41 9.41
CA THR A 206 3.28 6.19 10.04
C THR A 206 3.24 5.87 11.54
N PRO A 207 2.40 6.51 12.38
CA PRO A 207 2.34 6.16 13.80
C PRO A 207 1.89 4.71 14.06
N MET A 208 0.89 4.24 13.30
CA MET A 208 0.37 2.87 13.42
C MET A 208 1.42 1.84 12.98
N VAL A 209 2.11 2.10 11.87
CA VAL A 209 3.18 1.24 11.37
C VAL A 209 4.35 1.17 12.37
N ARG A 210 4.74 2.31 12.96
CA ARG A 210 5.75 2.34 14.03
C ARG A 210 5.33 1.55 15.26
N ALA A 211 4.06 1.63 15.64
CA ALA A 211 3.53 0.85 16.77
C ALA A 211 3.58 -0.67 16.48
N ALA A 212 3.29 -1.08 15.23
CA ALA A 212 3.41 -2.47 14.82
C ALA A 212 4.85 -2.98 14.92
N TYR A 213 5.82 -2.23 14.38
CA TYR A 213 7.25 -2.61 14.48
C TYR A 213 7.79 -2.55 15.91
N GLY A 214 7.28 -1.66 16.75
CA GLY A 214 7.65 -1.56 18.16
C GLY A 214 6.95 -2.56 19.07
N SER A 215 6.09 -3.43 18.56
CA SER A 215 5.29 -4.36 19.37
C SER A 215 6.10 -5.53 19.93
N GLY A 216 7.24 -5.86 19.32
CA GLY A 216 8.05 -7.04 19.63
C GLY A 216 7.71 -8.28 18.79
N ASN A 217 6.57 -8.29 18.07
CA ASN A 217 6.20 -9.35 17.13
C ASN A 217 6.61 -8.99 15.69
N PRO A 218 6.85 -10.00 14.81
CA PRO A 218 7.12 -9.76 13.40
C PRO A 218 6.04 -8.91 12.76
N ALA A 219 6.43 -7.88 12.01
CA ALA A 219 5.51 -6.98 11.34
C ALA A 219 5.90 -6.71 9.89
N ILE A 220 4.88 -6.63 9.04
CA ILE A 220 4.97 -6.16 7.66
C ILE A 220 4.13 -4.87 7.61
N GLY A 221 4.82 -3.74 7.62
CA GLY A 221 4.17 -2.42 7.69
C GLY A 221 4.28 -1.66 6.39
N VAL A 222 3.19 -1.01 6.03
CA VAL A 222 3.11 -0.11 4.88
C VAL A 222 2.70 1.27 5.37
N GLY A 223 3.63 2.21 5.24
CA GLY A 223 3.45 3.58 5.67
C GLY A 223 2.74 4.47 4.65
N SER A 224 2.78 5.77 4.93
CA SER A 224 2.21 6.81 4.06
C SER A 224 2.92 6.86 2.71
N GLY A 225 2.17 7.16 1.65
CA GLY A 225 2.73 7.54 0.36
C GLY A 225 3.18 9.01 0.34
N ASN A 226 3.65 9.47 -0.75
CA ASN A 226 3.84 10.87 -1.16
C ASN A 226 4.47 10.89 -2.55
N VAL A 227 3.67 10.69 -3.57
CA VAL A 227 4.11 10.30 -4.92
C VAL A 227 4.49 11.52 -5.77
N PRO A 228 5.78 11.72 -6.11
CA PRO A 228 6.18 12.65 -7.17
C PRO A 228 5.94 11.99 -8.53
N VAL A 229 5.52 12.80 -9.51
CA VAL A 229 5.46 12.39 -10.91
C VAL A 229 6.18 13.42 -11.77
N TYR A 230 7.27 13.03 -12.40
CA TYR A 230 8.00 13.87 -13.32
C TYR A 230 7.45 13.73 -14.74
N VAL A 231 7.27 14.84 -15.43
CA VAL A 231 6.85 14.89 -16.83
C VAL A 231 7.92 15.61 -17.62
N ASP A 232 8.66 14.88 -18.46
CA ASP A 232 9.73 15.46 -19.27
C ASP A 232 9.23 15.95 -20.63
N ALA A 233 10.11 16.66 -21.36
CA ALA A 233 9.78 17.27 -22.64
C ALA A 233 9.39 16.28 -23.75
N SER A 234 9.77 14.99 -23.62
CA SER A 234 9.47 13.96 -24.62
C SER A 234 8.14 13.23 -24.35
N ALA A 235 7.46 13.55 -23.24
CA ALA A 235 6.23 12.88 -22.84
C ALA A 235 5.06 13.16 -23.81
N ASP A 236 4.18 12.18 -23.98
CA ASP A 236 2.84 12.43 -24.53
C ASP A 236 1.99 13.17 -23.48
N LEU A 237 1.86 14.50 -23.67
CA LEU A 237 1.22 15.37 -22.69
C LEU A 237 -0.28 15.07 -22.52
N GLN A 238 -0.97 14.60 -23.57
CA GLN A 238 -2.40 14.27 -23.47
C GLN A 238 -2.60 12.98 -22.67
N ALA A 239 -1.79 11.96 -22.94
CA ALA A 239 -1.81 10.71 -22.18
C ALA A 239 -1.40 10.95 -20.71
N ALA A 240 -0.35 11.73 -20.47
CA ALA A 240 0.12 12.09 -19.13
C ALA A 240 -0.94 12.85 -18.34
N ALA A 241 -1.57 13.89 -18.94
CA ALA A 241 -2.61 14.67 -18.29
C ALA A 241 -3.83 13.81 -17.92
N LYS A 242 -4.27 12.96 -18.85
CA LYS A 242 -5.37 12.01 -18.63
C LYS A 242 -5.06 11.10 -17.44
N THR A 243 -3.89 10.47 -17.44
CA THR A 243 -3.47 9.55 -16.36
C THR A 243 -3.40 10.26 -15.02
N LEU A 244 -2.76 11.44 -14.97
CA LEU A 244 -2.61 12.20 -13.72
C LEU A 244 -3.96 12.64 -13.13
N VAL A 245 -4.89 13.12 -13.95
CA VAL A 245 -6.20 13.57 -13.49
C VAL A 245 -7.06 12.38 -13.07
N VAL A 246 -7.07 11.29 -13.84
CA VAL A 246 -7.79 10.05 -13.49
C VAL A 246 -7.28 9.50 -12.16
N ASP A 247 -5.96 9.34 -12.00
CA ASP A 247 -5.35 8.85 -10.77
C ASP A 247 -5.65 9.75 -9.56
N LYS A 248 -5.61 11.07 -9.79
CA LYS A 248 -5.86 12.05 -8.72
C LYS A 248 -7.32 12.12 -8.32
N ASN A 249 -8.23 11.83 -9.24
CA ASN A 249 -9.66 11.78 -8.97
C ASN A 249 -10.15 10.39 -8.49
N PHE A 250 -9.37 9.33 -8.74
CA PHE A 250 -9.73 7.99 -8.29
C PHE A 250 -9.89 7.96 -6.77
N ASP A 251 -11.07 7.56 -6.33
CA ASP A 251 -11.49 7.55 -4.91
C ASP A 251 -11.21 8.89 -4.19
N HIS A 252 -11.35 10.01 -4.93
CA HIS A 252 -11.00 11.36 -4.53
C HIS A 252 -9.57 11.50 -4.02
N GLY A 253 -8.60 10.88 -4.70
CA GLY A 253 -7.17 10.97 -4.39
C GLY A 253 -6.78 10.34 -3.06
N SER A 254 -7.60 9.47 -2.51
CA SER A 254 -7.36 8.80 -1.23
C SER A 254 -6.36 7.64 -1.26
N PRO A 255 -6.04 6.95 -2.40
CA PRO A 255 -4.97 5.98 -2.42
C PRO A 255 -3.61 6.60 -2.09
N CYS A 256 -2.79 5.90 -1.28
CA CYS A 256 -1.44 6.34 -0.93
C CYS A 256 -0.47 6.40 -2.14
N SER A 257 -0.78 5.67 -3.21
CA SER A 257 -0.06 5.70 -4.48
C SER A 257 -0.58 6.76 -5.47
N ALA A 258 -1.62 7.55 -5.12
CA ALA A 258 -2.09 8.64 -5.97
C ALA A 258 -1.04 9.77 -6.05
N PRO A 259 -0.88 10.42 -7.24
CA PRO A 259 0.06 11.52 -7.41
C PRO A 259 -0.11 12.59 -6.35
N SER A 260 0.97 13.03 -5.71
CA SER A 260 0.97 14.10 -4.70
C SER A 260 1.48 15.41 -5.27
N VAL A 261 2.56 15.37 -6.05
CA VAL A 261 3.16 16.52 -6.72
C VAL A 261 3.54 16.12 -8.14
N ILE A 262 3.21 16.97 -9.11
CA ILE A 262 3.73 16.89 -10.47
C ILE A 262 4.91 17.86 -10.64
N LEU A 263 5.95 17.37 -11.29
CA LEU A 263 7.19 18.09 -11.58
C LEU A 263 7.26 18.24 -13.09
N LEU A 264 7.00 19.45 -13.59
CA LEU A 264 6.89 19.74 -15.03
C LEU A 264 8.18 20.36 -15.55
N GLN A 265 8.78 19.79 -16.58
CA GLN A 265 9.87 20.43 -17.25
C GLN A 265 9.42 21.76 -17.87
N ALA A 266 10.20 22.83 -17.69
CA ALA A 266 9.80 24.21 -18.01
C ALA A 266 9.28 24.39 -19.45
N GLY A 267 9.92 23.72 -20.42
CA GLY A 267 9.55 23.85 -21.85
C GLY A 267 8.14 23.33 -22.20
N ILE A 268 7.55 22.46 -21.37
CA ILE A 268 6.22 21.88 -21.60
C ILE A 268 5.16 22.38 -20.61
N ALA A 269 5.54 23.18 -19.62
CA ALA A 269 4.66 23.51 -18.51
C ALA A 269 3.31 24.12 -18.94
N ALA A 270 3.33 25.09 -19.86
CA ALA A 270 2.11 25.75 -20.35
C ALA A 270 1.21 24.76 -21.12
N ALA A 271 1.79 23.94 -22.01
CA ALA A 271 1.05 22.94 -22.78
C ALA A 271 0.44 21.86 -21.85
N MET A 272 1.21 21.42 -20.86
CA MET A 272 0.73 20.44 -19.86
C MET A 272 -0.39 21.00 -19.00
N GLN A 273 -0.34 22.26 -18.59
CA GLN A 273 -1.44 22.91 -17.86
C GLN A 273 -2.72 22.94 -18.69
N GLN A 274 -2.64 23.26 -19.99
CA GLN A 274 -3.80 23.22 -20.89
C GLN A 274 -4.34 21.79 -21.05
N ALA A 275 -3.47 20.80 -21.16
CA ALA A 275 -3.88 19.40 -21.20
C ALA A 275 -4.60 18.96 -19.92
N LEU A 276 -4.11 19.36 -18.74
CA LEU A 276 -4.76 19.08 -17.44
C LEU A 276 -6.14 19.74 -17.34
N ILE A 277 -6.28 21.00 -17.81
CA ILE A 277 -7.58 21.70 -17.87
C ILE A 277 -8.53 20.92 -18.79
N GLY A 278 -8.06 20.46 -19.95
CA GLY A 278 -8.83 19.64 -20.88
C GLY A 278 -9.33 18.31 -20.29
N GLN A 279 -8.71 17.82 -19.22
CA GLN A 279 -9.15 16.64 -18.46
C GLN A 279 -10.03 16.99 -17.24
N GLY A 280 -10.47 18.25 -17.11
CA GLY A 280 -11.36 18.71 -16.04
C GLY A 280 -10.66 19.09 -14.73
N ALA A 281 -9.35 19.29 -14.73
CA ALA A 281 -8.65 19.85 -13.59
C ALA A 281 -8.80 21.39 -13.55
N HIS A 282 -8.80 21.98 -12.35
CA HIS A 282 -8.68 23.41 -12.12
C HIS A 282 -7.22 23.76 -11.80
N VAL A 283 -6.58 24.55 -12.66
CA VAL A 283 -5.24 25.08 -12.40
C VAL A 283 -5.41 26.35 -11.57
N CYS A 284 -5.04 26.29 -10.32
CA CYS A 284 -5.20 27.37 -9.36
C CYS A 284 -4.24 28.53 -9.66
N THR A 285 -4.70 29.75 -9.41
CA THR A 285 -3.80 30.90 -9.24
C THR A 285 -2.99 30.73 -7.95
N GLU A 286 -1.95 31.54 -7.74
CA GLU A 286 -1.17 31.54 -6.50
C GLU A 286 -2.04 31.86 -5.27
N GLU A 287 -2.99 32.80 -5.42
CA GLU A 287 -3.92 33.17 -4.36
C GLU A 287 -4.87 31.99 -4.01
N GLU A 288 -5.43 31.33 -5.01
CA GLU A 288 -6.29 30.15 -4.81
C GLU A 288 -5.51 28.99 -4.17
N ALA A 289 -4.28 28.75 -4.64
CA ALA A 289 -3.41 27.72 -4.08
C ALA A 289 -3.10 28.01 -2.60
N LEU A 290 -2.87 29.25 -2.23
CA LEU A 290 -2.67 29.66 -0.83
C LEU A 290 -3.93 29.42 0.03
N LYS A 291 -5.13 29.72 -0.47
CA LYS A 291 -6.40 29.44 0.22
C LYS A 291 -6.58 27.93 0.44
N ILE A 292 -6.36 27.12 -0.60
CA ILE A 292 -6.43 25.66 -0.53
C ILE A 292 -5.38 25.11 0.44
N GLN A 293 -4.14 25.60 0.36
CA GLN A 293 -3.08 25.24 1.28
C GLN A 293 -3.46 25.52 2.75
N ASN A 294 -3.97 26.70 3.04
CA ASN A 294 -4.36 27.09 4.40
C ASN A 294 -5.53 26.26 4.93
N TYR A 295 -6.45 25.84 4.06
CA TYR A 295 -7.54 24.94 4.43
C TYR A 295 -7.05 23.50 4.65
N ALA A 296 -6.19 23.01 3.77
CA ALA A 296 -5.64 21.64 3.86
C ALA A 296 -4.60 21.49 4.99
N PHE A 297 -3.90 22.56 5.32
CA PHE A 297 -2.84 22.57 6.34
C PHE A 297 -2.91 23.80 7.25
N PRO A 298 -3.99 23.98 8.03
CA PRO A 298 -4.12 25.11 8.94
C PRO A 298 -2.98 25.09 9.96
N GLY A 299 -2.21 26.20 10.03
CA GLY A 299 -1.03 26.29 10.88
C GLY A 299 0.03 25.22 10.59
N GLY A 300 0.12 24.74 9.36
CA GLY A 300 1.07 23.70 8.92
C GLY A 300 0.71 22.26 9.30
N LYS A 301 -0.42 22.06 10.00
CA LYS A 301 -0.92 20.74 10.42
C LYS A 301 -1.93 20.20 9.41
N PHE A 302 -1.86 18.93 9.11
CA PHE A 302 -2.78 18.28 8.15
C PHE A 302 -4.22 18.28 8.65
N ASN A 303 -5.14 18.72 7.81
CA ASN A 303 -6.58 18.72 8.06
C ASN A 303 -7.23 17.44 7.51
N GLY A 304 -7.52 16.47 8.36
CA GLY A 304 -8.15 15.21 7.95
C GLY A 304 -9.51 15.34 7.24
N LYS A 305 -10.15 16.54 7.30
CA LYS A 305 -11.42 16.78 6.61
C LYS A 305 -11.30 16.83 5.07
N VAL A 306 -10.07 16.92 4.52
CA VAL A 306 -9.86 16.88 3.06
C VAL A 306 -9.74 15.45 2.53
N VAL A 307 -9.52 14.46 3.39
CA VAL A 307 -9.24 13.07 2.98
C VAL A 307 -10.42 12.48 2.21
N GLY A 308 -10.17 12.10 0.95
CA GLY A 308 -11.17 11.46 0.09
C GLY A 308 -12.42 12.32 -0.18
N ARG A 309 -12.30 13.64 -0.11
CA ARG A 309 -13.40 14.57 -0.43
C ARG A 309 -13.31 15.04 -1.88
N PRO A 310 -14.45 15.31 -2.55
CA PRO A 310 -14.46 15.88 -3.89
C PRO A 310 -13.67 17.20 -3.99
N ALA A 311 -13.03 17.45 -5.13
CA ALA A 311 -12.29 18.68 -5.37
C ALA A 311 -13.15 19.94 -5.19
N PHE A 312 -14.41 19.90 -5.66
CA PHE A 312 -15.37 20.98 -5.49
C PHE A 312 -15.63 21.32 -4.01
N GLU A 313 -15.85 20.33 -3.16
CA GLU A 313 -16.12 20.56 -1.73
C GLU A 313 -14.92 21.17 -1.02
N ILE A 314 -13.69 20.71 -1.36
CA ILE A 314 -12.45 21.26 -0.81
C ILE A 314 -12.27 22.71 -1.24
N ALA A 315 -12.45 23.00 -2.52
CA ALA A 315 -12.34 24.35 -3.08
C ALA A 315 -13.35 25.29 -2.42
N GLN A 316 -14.62 24.87 -2.35
CA GLN A 316 -15.68 25.65 -1.71
C GLN A 316 -15.36 25.96 -0.24
N ALA A 317 -14.89 24.97 0.53
CA ALA A 317 -14.51 25.14 1.92
C ALA A 317 -13.27 26.04 2.11
N ALA A 318 -12.39 26.10 1.10
CA ALA A 318 -11.25 27.00 1.05
C ALA A 318 -11.59 28.41 0.53
N GLY A 319 -12.82 28.66 0.08
CA GLY A 319 -13.22 29.94 -0.52
C GLY A 319 -12.73 30.14 -1.95
N VAL A 320 -12.58 29.05 -2.71
CA VAL A 320 -12.19 29.03 -4.12
C VAL A 320 -13.39 28.54 -4.96
N GLN A 321 -13.66 29.23 -6.09
CA GLN A 321 -14.75 28.86 -6.99
C GLN A 321 -14.25 27.95 -8.10
N VAL A 322 -14.83 26.74 -8.20
CA VAL A 322 -14.54 25.78 -9.26
C VAL A 322 -15.86 25.12 -9.74
N PRO A 323 -15.90 24.56 -10.97
CA PRO A 323 -17.04 23.78 -11.43
C PRO A 323 -17.33 22.58 -10.50
N ARG A 324 -18.61 22.18 -10.42
CA ARG A 324 -19.02 21.04 -9.57
C ARG A 324 -18.39 19.70 -9.99
N ASP A 325 -18.09 19.57 -11.25
CA ASP A 325 -17.45 18.39 -11.87
C ASP A 325 -15.92 18.49 -11.93
N CYS A 326 -15.32 19.48 -11.23
CA CYS A 326 -13.88 19.60 -11.11
C CYS A 326 -13.25 18.30 -10.58
N GLN A 327 -12.28 17.78 -11.34
CA GLN A 327 -11.67 16.48 -11.08
C GLN A 327 -10.48 16.59 -10.10
N ALA A 328 -9.68 17.65 -10.21
CA ALA A 328 -8.48 17.86 -9.39
C ALA A 328 -8.15 19.35 -9.28
N LEU A 329 -7.51 19.74 -8.18
CA LEU A 329 -7.01 21.11 -7.91
C LEU A 329 -5.51 21.12 -8.08
N ILE A 330 -5.00 21.76 -9.12
CA ILE A 330 -3.57 21.85 -9.42
C ILE A 330 -3.02 23.12 -8.78
N CYS A 331 -2.29 22.96 -7.69
CA CYS A 331 -1.77 24.07 -6.87
C CYS A 331 -0.31 24.36 -7.23
N PRO A 332 0.01 25.49 -7.85
CA PRO A 332 1.40 25.88 -8.15
C PRO A 332 2.21 26.03 -6.85
N ILE A 333 3.48 25.62 -6.92
CA ILE A 333 4.49 25.78 -5.88
C ILE A 333 5.68 26.50 -6.53
N ALA A 334 5.76 27.83 -6.37
CA ALA A 334 6.80 28.65 -6.98
C ALA A 334 8.18 28.40 -6.35
N ASN A 335 8.23 28.22 -5.02
CA ASN A 335 9.47 28.03 -4.27
C ASN A 335 9.40 26.72 -3.47
N PRO A 336 9.73 25.58 -4.07
CA PRO A 336 9.78 24.32 -3.35
C PRO A 336 10.99 24.33 -2.40
N GLN A 337 10.72 24.21 -1.10
CA GLN A 337 11.75 24.14 -0.06
C GLN A 337 11.36 23.19 1.04
N ALA A 338 12.32 22.77 1.84
CA ALA A 338 12.08 21.92 2.99
C ALA A 338 10.97 22.52 3.88
N GLY A 339 9.99 21.70 4.23
CA GLY A 339 8.85 22.13 5.05
C GLY A 339 7.65 22.71 4.29
N HIS A 340 7.72 22.93 2.97
CA HIS A 340 6.58 23.41 2.20
C HIS A 340 5.43 22.39 2.25
N VAL A 341 4.26 22.78 2.79
CA VAL A 341 3.19 21.84 3.14
C VAL A 341 2.53 21.16 1.94
N LEU A 342 2.50 21.80 0.76
CA LEU A 342 1.98 21.17 -0.47
C LEU A 342 2.93 20.08 -1.03
N LEU A 343 4.16 19.96 -0.52
CA LEU A 343 5.04 18.82 -0.79
C LEU A 343 4.72 17.59 0.05
N LYS A 344 3.79 17.69 1.02
CA LYS A 344 3.34 16.56 1.85
C LYS A 344 2.23 15.77 1.17
N GLU A 345 2.04 14.52 1.61
CA GLU A 345 0.89 13.70 1.24
C GLU A 345 -0.43 14.39 1.60
N LYS A 346 -1.43 14.30 0.72
CA LYS A 346 -2.70 15.03 0.87
C LYS A 346 -3.95 14.14 0.91
N LEU A 347 -3.87 12.90 0.41
CA LEU A 347 -4.98 11.91 0.36
C LEU A 347 -6.30 12.53 -0.14
N SER A 348 -6.20 13.44 -1.10
CA SER A 348 -7.30 14.26 -1.62
C SER A 348 -7.00 14.71 -3.05
N PRO A 349 -7.96 15.21 -3.84
CA PRO A 349 -7.72 15.66 -5.20
C PRO A 349 -6.94 17.01 -5.29
N ILE A 350 -6.11 17.30 -4.30
CA ILE A 350 -5.14 18.42 -4.35
C ILE A 350 -3.81 17.89 -4.89
N LEU A 351 -3.32 18.46 -5.98
CA LEU A 351 -2.07 18.10 -6.65
C LEU A 351 -1.13 19.29 -6.66
N GLY A 352 0.02 19.20 -5.97
CA GLY A 352 1.06 20.21 -6.06
C GLY A 352 1.66 20.21 -7.47
N CYS A 353 2.07 21.37 -7.97
CA CYS A 353 2.70 21.52 -9.27
C CYS A 353 3.96 22.39 -9.16
N VAL A 354 5.10 21.83 -9.52
CA VAL A 354 6.39 22.54 -9.57
C VAL A 354 6.89 22.54 -11.01
N VAL A 355 7.27 23.70 -11.51
CA VAL A 355 7.96 23.81 -12.80
C VAL A 355 9.46 23.81 -12.54
N VAL A 356 10.18 22.91 -13.23
CA VAL A 356 11.62 22.70 -13.05
C VAL A 356 12.36 22.82 -14.37
N PRO A 357 13.62 23.28 -14.38
CA PRO A 357 14.45 23.36 -15.61
C PRO A 357 14.64 22.00 -16.28
N GLY A 358 14.80 20.92 -15.48
CA GLY A 358 15.06 19.57 -15.97
C GLY A 358 14.99 18.53 -14.86
N MET A 359 15.47 17.32 -15.18
CA MET A 359 15.38 16.16 -14.28
C MET A 359 16.18 16.34 -12.99
N GLU A 360 17.34 16.95 -13.03
CA GLU A 360 18.18 17.17 -11.85
C GLU A 360 17.41 17.93 -10.76
N GLN A 361 16.79 19.06 -11.11
CA GLN A 361 15.98 19.84 -10.20
C GLN A 361 14.67 19.12 -9.81
N ALA A 362 14.11 18.28 -10.70
CA ALA A 362 12.98 17.42 -10.35
C ALA A 362 13.36 16.42 -9.26
N ILE A 363 14.53 15.81 -9.35
CA ILE A 363 15.10 14.91 -8.34
C ILE A 363 15.26 15.65 -7.01
N ASP A 364 15.81 16.88 -7.01
CA ASP A 364 15.97 17.66 -5.79
C ASP A 364 14.62 17.94 -5.10
N VAL A 365 13.59 18.31 -5.85
CA VAL A 365 12.24 18.51 -5.29
C VAL A 365 11.66 17.19 -4.77
N ALA A 366 11.85 16.08 -5.47
CA ALA A 366 11.40 14.77 -4.99
C ALA A 366 12.12 14.36 -3.71
N ARG A 367 13.40 14.68 -3.55
CA ARG A 367 14.15 14.51 -2.29
C ARG A 367 13.58 15.35 -1.15
N LEU A 368 13.15 16.58 -1.40
CA LEU A 368 12.44 17.38 -0.39
C LEU A 368 11.12 16.72 0.03
N MET A 369 10.41 16.07 -0.90
CA MET A 369 9.18 15.32 -0.57
C MET A 369 9.48 14.12 0.34
N LEU A 370 10.59 13.40 0.11
CA LEU A 370 11.02 12.26 0.93
C LEU A 370 11.29 12.65 2.39
N GLN A 371 11.67 13.89 2.67
CA GLN A 371 11.85 14.39 4.05
C GLN A 371 10.54 14.42 4.85
N HIS A 372 9.39 14.40 4.16
CA HIS A 372 8.07 14.39 4.82
C HIS A 372 7.52 12.98 4.98
N SER A 373 7.44 12.23 3.88
CA SER A 373 6.92 10.86 3.82
C SER A 373 7.14 10.27 2.43
N GLY A 374 6.77 9.00 2.24
CA GLY A 374 6.74 8.35 0.93
C GLY A 374 7.99 7.54 0.60
N ALA A 375 9.04 7.59 1.45
CA ALA A 375 10.24 6.81 1.22
C ALA A 375 9.91 5.32 1.02
N GLY A 376 10.47 4.73 -0.04
CA GLY A 376 10.24 3.36 -0.45
C GLY A 376 8.86 3.08 -1.08
N HIS A 377 7.96 4.07 -1.19
CA HIS A 377 6.61 3.84 -1.71
C HIS A 377 6.60 3.82 -3.25
N THR A 378 6.10 4.83 -3.90
CA THR A 378 5.86 4.90 -5.34
C THR A 378 6.28 6.26 -5.88
N SER A 379 6.83 6.29 -7.09
CA SER A 379 7.00 7.48 -7.92
C SER A 379 6.56 7.22 -9.35
N GLY A 380 6.38 8.27 -10.14
CA GLY A 380 6.02 8.17 -11.55
C GLY A 380 6.91 9.03 -12.44
N ILE A 381 7.00 8.63 -13.71
CA ILE A 381 7.63 9.44 -14.76
C ILE A 381 6.85 9.27 -16.07
N HIS A 382 6.58 10.37 -16.76
CA HIS A 382 6.12 10.36 -18.13
C HIS A 382 7.24 10.85 -19.04
N SER A 383 7.72 9.96 -19.90
CA SER A 383 8.86 10.16 -20.79
C SER A 383 8.84 9.17 -21.95
N ALA A 384 9.32 9.57 -23.13
CA ALA A 384 9.59 8.64 -24.22
C ALA A 384 10.95 7.93 -24.06
N SER A 385 11.81 8.36 -23.12
CA SER A 385 13.13 7.80 -22.90
C SER A 385 13.11 6.80 -21.74
N ALA A 386 13.40 5.53 -22.02
CA ALA A 386 13.62 4.51 -21.01
C ALA A 386 14.83 4.81 -20.11
N GLU A 387 15.85 5.46 -20.66
CA GLU A 387 17.05 5.87 -19.90
C GLU A 387 16.70 6.89 -18.83
N GLN A 388 15.90 7.91 -19.18
CA GLN A 388 15.42 8.91 -18.23
C GLN A 388 14.61 8.25 -17.09
N ALA A 389 13.81 7.24 -17.43
CA ALA A 389 13.05 6.50 -16.42
C ALA A 389 13.97 5.73 -15.46
N VAL A 390 15.05 5.13 -15.95
CA VAL A 390 16.05 4.44 -15.13
C VAL A 390 16.83 5.43 -14.25
N VAL A 391 17.25 6.59 -14.81
CA VAL A 391 17.92 7.64 -14.04
C VAL A 391 17.04 8.16 -12.91
N TRP A 392 15.76 8.45 -13.19
CA TRP A 392 14.78 8.85 -12.19
C TRP A 392 14.65 7.81 -11.07
N GLY A 393 14.55 6.53 -11.44
CA GLY A 393 14.43 5.43 -10.47
C GLY A 393 15.68 5.21 -9.63
N ALA A 394 16.87 5.37 -10.23
CA ALA A 394 18.14 5.18 -9.54
C ALA A 394 18.47 6.31 -8.54
N ALA A 395 17.98 7.52 -8.81
CA ALA A 395 18.31 8.72 -8.03
C ALA A 395 17.42 8.92 -6.78
N LEU A 396 16.38 8.09 -6.58
CA LEU A 396 15.35 8.32 -5.56
C LEU A 396 14.98 7.04 -4.80
N ASP A 397 14.81 7.15 -3.50
CA ASP A 397 14.38 6.05 -2.62
C ASP A 397 12.86 5.77 -2.73
N TYR A 398 12.39 5.53 -3.98
CA TYR A 398 11.07 4.98 -4.28
C TYR A 398 11.24 3.62 -4.94
N TYR A 399 10.66 2.57 -4.38
CA TYR A 399 10.91 1.19 -4.86
C TYR A 399 9.96 0.73 -5.96
N ARG A 400 8.98 1.55 -6.33
CA ARG A 400 8.14 1.38 -7.51
C ARG A 400 8.15 2.64 -8.33
N VAL A 401 8.70 2.54 -9.52
CA VAL A 401 8.72 3.63 -10.51
C VAL A 401 7.80 3.25 -11.65
N VAL A 402 6.70 3.98 -11.80
CA VAL A 402 5.73 3.75 -12.87
C VAL A 402 6.06 4.65 -14.05
N VAL A 403 6.25 4.05 -15.22
CA VAL A 403 6.60 4.76 -16.46
C VAL A 403 5.38 4.83 -17.36
N ASN A 404 4.98 6.06 -17.75
CA ASN A 404 3.86 6.34 -18.67
C ASN A 404 2.53 5.66 -18.28
N GLY A 405 2.31 5.44 -16.98
CA GLY A 405 1.19 4.68 -16.47
C GLY A 405 0.58 5.27 -15.19
N SER A 406 -0.43 4.57 -14.67
CA SER A 406 -1.15 4.90 -13.45
C SER A 406 -0.35 4.57 -12.21
N THR A 407 0.05 5.57 -11.43
CA THR A 407 0.71 5.29 -10.14
C THR A 407 -0.24 4.61 -9.14
N VAL A 408 -1.55 4.74 -9.31
CA VAL A 408 -2.57 4.11 -8.48
C VAL A 408 -2.70 2.61 -8.77
N HIS A 409 -2.81 2.24 -10.05
CA HIS A 409 -3.09 0.86 -10.45
C HIS A 409 -1.84 0.07 -10.80
N ASP A 410 -0.87 0.69 -11.47
CA ASP A 410 0.29 -0.01 -12.01
C ASP A 410 1.33 -0.32 -10.93
N SER A 411 1.45 0.53 -9.89
CA SER A 411 2.29 0.25 -8.73
C SER A 411 1.80 -0.96 -7.92
N THR A 412 0.51 -1.29 -8.02
CA THR A 412 -0.07 -2.46 -7.34
C THR A 412 0.07 -3.75 -8.15
N GLY A 413 0.65 -3.71 -9.34
CA GLY A 413 0.78 -4.87 -10.22
C GLY A 413 -0.49 -5.21 -11.01
N ALA A 414 -1.51 -4.34 -11.01
CA ALA A 414 -2.76 -4.63 -11.73
C ALA A 414 -2.57 -4.65 -13.26
N ASN A 415 -1.68 -3.80 -13.80
CA ASN A 415 -1.40 -3.68 -15.24
C ASN A 415 0.10 -3.77 -15.57
N THR A 416 0.95 -4.15 -14.61
CA THR A 416 2.40 -4.28 -14.80
C THR A 416 2.86 -5.68 -14.39
N GLY A 417 4.13 -6.00 -14.65
CA GLY A 417 4.78 -7.24 -14.20
C GLY A 417 5.12 -7.26 -12.70
N LEU A 418 4.78 -6.22 -11.94
CA LEU A 418 4.94 -6.23 -10.48
C LEU A 418 3.98 -7.26 -9.86
N PRO A 419 4.34 -7.90 -8.74
CA PRO A 419 3.41 -8.75 -8.00
C PRO A 419 2.17 -7.94 -7.58
N TYR A 420 0.98 -8.54 -7.77
CA TYR A 420 -0.27 -7.86 -7.43
C TYR A 420 -0.45 -7.71 -5.92
N THR A 421 -0.92 -6.54 -5.46
CA THR A 421 -1.16 -6.28 -4.04
C THR A 421 -2.13 -5.12 -3.76
N PHE A 422 -2.73 -5.13 -2.56
CA PHE A 422 -3.29 -3.95 -1.90
C PHE A 422 -2.38 -3.39 -0.79
N THR A 423 -1.17 -3.95 -0.63
CA THR A 423 -0.26 -3.61 0.47
C THR A 423 1.16 -3.45 -0.08
N ILE A 424 1.58 -2.22 -0.28
CA ILE A 424 2.86 -1.84 -0.90
C ILE A 424 3.94 -1.75 0.17
N GLY A 425 4.93 -2.67 0.16
CA GLY A 425 6.07 -2.61 1.07
C GLY A 425 6.98 -1.43 0.75
N THR A 426 7.49 -0.75 1.78
CA THR A 426 8.29 0.47 1.63
C THR A 426 9.77 0.29 1.96
N GLY A 427 10.22 -0.93 2.25
CA GLY A 427 11.60 -1.28 2.50
C GLY A 427 12.28 -0.47 3.60
N TYR A 428 13.58 -0.54 3.66
CA TYR A 428 14.35 0.11 4.73
C TYR A 428 14.27 1.63 4.69
N ALA A 429 14.20 2.25 3.50
CA ALA A 429 14.02 3.69 3.37
C ALA A 429 12.70 4.13 4.03
N GLY A 430 11.62 3.38 3.84
CA GLY A 430 10.32 3.60 4.49
C GLY A 430 10.20 3.04 5.91
N LYS A 431 11.30 2.54 6.50
CA LYS A 431 11.33 1.88 7.81
C LYS A 431 10.40 0.66 7.87
N SER A 432 10.36 -0.11 6.77
CA SER A 432 9.60 -1.35 6.62
C SER A 432 10.55 -2.54 6.48
N SER A 433 10.11 -3.72 6.89
CA SER A 433 10.87 -4.98 6.77
C SER A 433 10.87 -5.57 5.35
N VAL A 434 9.99 -5.06 4.46
CA VAL A 434 9.83 -5.55 3.08
C VAL A 434 9.76 -4.39 2.10
N ASP A 435 10.41 -4.52 0.96
CA ASP A 435 10.46 -3.56 -0.14
C ASP A 435 9.58 -3.93 -1.33
N CYS A 436 9.02 -5.14 -1.33
CA CYS A 436 8.19 -5.66 -2.40
C CYS A 436 6.69 -5.37 -2.20
N ASN A 437 5.92 -5.60 -3.24
CA ASN A 437 4.48 -5.72 -3.15
C ASN A 437 4.15 -6.93 -2.28
N VAL A 438 3.40 -6.73 -1.20
CA VAL A 438 3.13 -7.78 -0.21
C VAL A 438 2.20 -8.83 -0.80
N GLY A 439 2.72 -10.03 -0.94
CA GLY A 439 2.00 -11.22 -1.39
C GLY A 439 1.89 -12.29 -0.31
N PRO A 440 1.19 -13.39 -0.62
CA PRO A 440 0.99 -14.48 0.33
C PRO A 440 2.27 -15.22 0.71
N GLU A 441 3.32 -15.18 -0.12
CA GLU A 441 4.61 -15.83 0.16
C GLU A 441 5.26 -15.30 1.43
N LEU A 442 4.97 -14.06 1.84
CA LEU A 442 5.47 -13.47 3.08
C LEU A 442 4.78 -13.99 4.34
N LEU A 443 3.68 -14.75 4.19
CA LEU A 443 2.93 -15.38 5.28
C LEU A 443 3.20 -16.89 5.38
N VAL A 444 4.21 -17.39 4.68
CA VAL A 444 4.65 -18.79 4.70
C VAL A 444 6.11 -18.87 5.15
N ASN A 445 6.36 -19.67 6.17
CA ASN A 445 7.72 -20.00 6.59
C ASN A 445 8.20 -21.29 5.89
N TRP A 446 9.41 -21.28 5.33
CA TRP A 446 9.99 -22.44 4.69
C TRP A 446 11.06 -23.06 5.58
N LYS A 447 10.78 -24.28 6.11
CA LYS A 447 11.80 -25.10 6.76
C LYS A 447 12.70 -25.71 5.70
N ARG A 448 14.01 -25.63 5.88
CA ARG A 448 15.00 -26.14 4.93
C ARG A 448 15.71 -27.35 5.51
N VAL A 449 15.63 -28.47 4.78
CA VAL A 449 16.44 -29.66 5.03
C VAL A 449 17.56 -29.63 3.99
N ALA A 450 18.76 -29.35 4.43
CA ALA A 450 19.92 -29.19 3.57
C ALA A 450 20.83 -30.43 3.69
N PHE A 451 21.22 -31.00 2.54
CA PHE A 451 22.14 -32.11 2.46
C PHE A 451 23.52 -31.61 2.00
N PRO A 452 24.63 -32.19 2.50
CA PRO A 452 25.96 -31.78 2.08
C PRO A 452 26.15 -31.86 0.56
N LEU A 453 26.82 -30.85 0.00
CA LEU A 453 27.23 -30.88 -1.41
C LEU A 453 28.31 -31.93 -1.63
N PRO A 454 28.46 -32.51 -2.84
CA PRO A 454 29.54 -33.38 -3.18
C PRO A 454 30.91 -32.73 -2.91
N GLY A 455 31.82 -33.43 -2.24
CA GLY A 455 33.08 -32.87 -1.80
C GLY A 455 33.07 -32.11 -0.49
N GLY A 456 31.89 -31.79 0.05
CA GLY A 456 31.71 -31.08 1.31
C GLY A 456 32.45 -29.75 1.38
N TRP A 457 32.86 -29.33 2.58
CA TRP A 457 33.58 -28.08 2.79
C TRP A 457 34.90 -28.01 2.05
N ALA A 458 35.65 -29.14 2.04
CA ALA A 458 36.94 -29.21 1.35
C ALA A 458 36.78 -29.06 -0.19
N GLY A 459 35.72 -29.65 -0.77
CA GLY A 459 35.43 -29.51 -2.19
C GLY A 459 35.05 -28.08 -2.58
N ALA A 460 34.26 -27.39 -1.76
CA ALA A 460 33.90 -25.99 -1.95
C ALA A 460 35.12 -25.07 -1.89
N MET A 461 36.05 -25.32 -0.96
CA MET A 461 37.30 -24.56 -0.83
C MET A 461 38.25 -24.81 -2.00
N ALA A 462 38.32 -26.06 -2.50
CA ALA A 462 39.23 -26.40 -3.59
C ALA A 462 38.75 -25.94 -4.97
N SER A 463 37.45 -25.89 -5.19
CA SER A 463 36.89 -25.53 -6.51
C SER A 463 36.84 -24.02 -6.78
N GLY A 464 36.92 -23.18 -5.76
CA GLY A 464 36.70 -21.72 -5.91
C GLY A 464 35.36 -21.38 -6.58
N SER A 465 34.48 -22.38 -6.71
CA SER A 465 33.25 -22.27 -7.45
C SER A 465 32.26 -21.38 -6.68
N ALA A 466 31.87 -20.28 -7.27
CA ALA A 466 30.70 -19.55 -6.86
C ALA A 466 29.48 -20.49 -6.78
N LEU A 467 28.66 -20.33 -5.78
CA LEU A 467 27.36 -21.01 -5.70
C LEU A 467 26.63 -20.87 -7.03
N PRO A 468 25.91 -21.90 -7.52
CA PRO A 468 25.13 -21.75 -8.74
C PRO A 468 24.20 -20.55 -8.59
N ALA A 469 24.22 -19.67 -9.59
CA ALA A 469 23.38 -18.46 -9.61
C ALA A 469 21.92 -18.86 -9.46
N ALA A 470 21.16 -18.07 -8.69
CA ALA A 470 19.73 -18.26 -8.58
C ALA A 470 19.08 -18.21 -9.97
N PRO A 471 18.11 -19.08 -10.29
CA PRO A 471 17.41 -19.02 -11.56
C PRO A 471 16.63 -17.70 -11.66
N GLY A 472 16.93 -16.89 -12.67
CA GLY A 472 16.23 -15.65 -12.96
C GLY A 472 17.13 -14.44 -13.21
N GLN A 473 18.15 -14.57 -14.07
CA GLN A 473 18.74 -13.37 -14.66
C GLN A 473 17.75 -12.78 -15.66
N LEU A 474 17.18 -11.61 -15.30
CA LEU A 474 16.62 -10.68 -16.28
C LEU A 474 17.69 -10.40 -17.35
N SER A 475 17.30 -10.37 -18.63
CA SER A 475 18.18 -9.97 -19.74
C SER A 475 18.93 -8.69 -19.34
N THR A 476 20.23 -8.78 -19.34
CA THR A 476 21.15 -7.75 -18.85
C THR A 476 20.84 -6.39 -19.48
N LEU A 477 20.73 -5.37 -18.64
CA LEU A 477 20.85 -3.97 -19.07
C LEU A 477 22.10 -3.84 -19.95
N THR A 478 22.08 -2.96 -20.96
CA THR A 478 23.29 -2.74 -21.74
C THR A 478 24.45 -2.31 -20.83
N PRO A 479 25.70 -2.64 -21.17
CA PRO A 479 26.86 -2.26 -20.35
C PRO A 479 26.91 -0.78 -20.01
N GLU A 480 26.48 0.09 -20.95
CA GLU A 480 26.41 1.53 -20.78
C GLU A 480 25.38 1.93 -19.71
N LEU A 481 24.23 1.30 -19.72
CA LEU A 481 23.16 1.56 -18.76
C LEU A 481 23.55 1.03 -17.36
N GLN A 482 24.24 -0.11 -17.28
CA GLN A 482 24.80 -0.61 -16.02
C GLN A 482 25.85 0.34 -15.44
N ALA A 483 26.77 0.85 -16.29
CA ALA A 483 27.80 1.79 -15.86
C ALA A 483 27.18 3.14 -15.37
N MET A 484 26.11 3.60 -16.02
CA MET A 484 25.40 4.81 -15.62
C MET A 484 24.71 4.63 -14.28
N VAL A 485 23.99 3.53 -14.07
CA VAL A 485 23.32 3.21 -12.79
C VAL A 485 24.34 3.08 -11.65
N LEU A 486 25.46 2.39 -11.88
CA LEU A 486 26.52 2.25 -10.88
C LEU A 486 27.15 3.60 -10.50
N ARG A 487 27.36 4.49 -11.47
CA ARG A 487 27.88 5.84 -11.20
C ARG A 487 26.89 6.64 -10.34
N ILE A 488 25.60 6.65 -10.70
CA ILE A 488 24.56 7.35 -9.92
C ILE A 488 24.49 6.82 -8.50
N VAL A 489 24.52 5.52 -8.32
CA VAL A 489 24.52 4.90 -6.99
C VAL A 489 25.76 5.26 -6.19
N GLN A 490 26.94 5.36 -6.81
CA GLN A 490 28.18 5.78 -6.16
C GLN A 490 28.11 7.26 -5.73
N GLU A 491 27.66 8.14 -6.60
CA GLU A 491 27.47 9.57 -6.29
C GLU A 491 26.50 9.77 -5.12
N GLU A 492 25.38 9.00 -5.08
CA GLU A 492 24.44 9.02 -3.95
C GLU A 492 25.06 8.54 -2.64
N LEU A 493 25.86 7.48 -2.68
CA LEU A 493 26.56 6.98 -1.50
C LEU A 493 27.63 7.94 -0.97
N GLU A 494 28.21 8.78 -1.83
CA GLU A 494 29.14 9.84 -1.42
C GLU A 494 28.42 11.02 -0.74
N HIS A 495 27.21 11.36 -1.21
CA HIS A 495 26.36 12.38 -0.57
C HIS A 495 25.76 11.98 0.78
N LEU A 496 25.73 10.69 1.08
CA LEU A 496 25.22 10.16 2.38
C LEU A 496 26.33 10.00 3.44
N ARG A 497 27.59 10.27 3.08
CA ARG A 497 28.74 10.32 4.00
C ARG A 497 29.06 11.73 4.43
#